data_d6e1d7e8b2dbc7727ee659818ce83056
#
_entry.id   d6e1d7e8b2dbc7727ee659818ce83056
#
_cell.length_a   1.000
_cell.length_b   1.000
_cell.length_c   1.000
_cell.angle_alpha   90.00
_cell.angle_beta   90.00
_cell.angle_gamma   90.00
#
_symmetry.space_group_name_H-M   'P 1'
#
loop_
_entity.id
_entity.type
_entity.pdbx_description
1 polymer ?
#
loop_
_entity_poly.entity_id
_entity_poly.type
_entity_poly.pdbx_seq_one_letter_code
_entity_poly.pdbx_strand_id
1 'polypeptide(L)'
;MAFCPLDYRYGCQDFKRIWSEDGRHERQLEVERALVWAHQQMGRVSAEDYAVIEKIAVPDVVTKQRVSEIEAETRHDIMALTKAMAEAAGDAGWCVHLGATSNDIVDTAVGLQLRDSIVLLRKALCDLIAVCADVAERERDTVMLGRTHGQAAVPITFGLKAAVWLDELRRHLVRLDEASPRIAVGKFLGAVGTGAAQGEGARELQRLILEHLGLGVPLATTQVVGRDRYIEYVHWMGNTATSCQKVLTEIRNLQRSEIAEAGEGFDVKKQVGSSTMAHKKNPITSENASGLARIVRSFIAPSHENAILWHERDLANSSAERFTLSHASALCEDVLAKTAKVLRGMWV
;
A
#
# COMPACT_ATOMS: atom_id res chain seq x y z
N MET A 1 19.56 11.25 -9.28
CA MET A 1 19.47 12.31 -8.23
C MET A 1 18.27 12.00 -7.36
N ALA A 2 18.43 11.73 -6.06
CA ALA A 2 17.29 11.49 -5.14
C ALA A 2 16.60 12.83 -4.84
N PHE A 3 15.31 12.93 -5.06
CA PHE A 3 14.51 14.14 -4.83
C PHE A 3 13.42 13.91 -3.78
N CYS A 4 12.71 12.80 -3.86
CA CYS A 4 11.65 12.47 -2.91
C CYS A 4 12.24 11.93 -1.60
N PRO A 5 11.79 12.39 -0.41
CA PRO A 5 12.24 11.84 0.88
C PRO A 5 12.04 10.32 1.02
N LEU A 6 11.12 9.71 0.26
CA LEU A 6 10.99 8.25 0.18
C LEU A 6 12.20 7.58 -0.48
N ASP A 7 12.96 8.27 -1.33
CA ASP A 7 14.12 7.69 -2.00
C ASP A 7 15.24 7.34 -1.02
N TYR A 8 15.42 8.16 0.03
CA TYR A 8 16.60 8.10 0.91
C TYR A 8 16.33 8.13 2.41
N ARG A 9 15.11 8.46 2.87
CA ARG A 9 14.85 8.70 4.31
C ARG A 9 13.74 7.84 4.88
N TYR A 10 12.63 7.63 4.18
CA TYR A 10 11.42 7.02 4.68
C TYR A 10 10.98 5.81 3.86
N GLY A 11 10.13 4.97 4.45
CA GLY A 11 9.59 3.78 3.82
C GLY A 11 10.60 2.62 3.76
N CYS A 12 10.15 1.40 3.96
CA CYS A 12 10.97 0.20 3.86
C CYS A 12 11.21 -0.19 2.39
N GLN A 13 12.23 -1.02 2.15
CA GLN A 13 12.62 -1.44 0.80
C GLN A 13 11.53 -2.27 0.11
N ASP A 14 10.78 -3.09 0.87
CA ASP A 14 9.71 -3.91 0.30
C ASP A 14 8.59 -3.05 -0.32
N PHE A 15 8.17 -1.96 0.35
CA PHE A 15 7.22 -1.01 -0.23
C PHE A 15 7.78 -0.27 -1.44
N LYS A 16 9.05 0.12 -1.38
CA LYS A 16 9.71 0.75 -2.53
C LYS A 16 9.73 -0.18 -3.73
N ARG A 17 10.01 -1.46 -3.53
CA ARG A 17 9.98 -2.47 -4.61
C ARG A 17 8.57 -2.60 -5.21
N ILE A 18 7.52 -2.74 -4.39
CA ILE A 18 6.14 -2.88 -4.88
C ILE A 18 5.74 -1.69 -5.77
N TRP A 19 6.05 -0.46 -5.34
CA TRP A 19 5.60 0.76 -6.01
C TRP A 19 6.64 1.40 -6.94
N SER A 20 7.80 0.78 -7.12
CA SER A 20 8.80 1.24 -8.10
C SER A 20 8.33 1.03 -9.54
N GLU A 21 8.98 1.69 -10.48
CA GLU A 21 8.77 1.43 -11.91
C GLU A 21 9.10 -0.02 -12.28
N ASP A 22 10.10 -0.65 -11.62
CA ASP A 22 10.39 -2.07 -11.80
C ASP A 22 9.24 -2.96 -11.31
N GLY A 23 8.72 -2.68 -10.12
CA GLY A 23 7.58 -3.41 -9.56
C GLY A 23 6.33 -3.26 -10.40
N ARG A 24 6.03 -2.05 -10.90
CA ARG A 24 4.92 -1.79 -11.82
C ARG A 24 5.06 -2.60 -13.11
N HIS A 25 6.23 -2.54 -13.72
CA HIS A 25 6.53 -3.27 -14.96
C HIS A 25 6.37 -4.79 -14.79
N GLU A 26 6.93 -5.35 -13.71
CA GLU A 26 6.79 -6.77 -13.36
C GLU A 26 5.31 -7.17 -13.24
N ARG A 27 4.47 -6.36 -12.53
CA ARG A 27 3.04 -6.65 -12.38
C ARG A 27 2.26 -6.54 -13.68
N GLN A 28 2.61 -5.59 -14.55
CA GLN A 28 1.98 -5.49 -15.87
C GLN A 28 2.28 -6.71 -16.76
N LEU A 29 3.51 -7.20 -16.75
CA LEU A 29 3.89 -8.44 -17.45
C LEU A 29 3.18 -9.67 -16.88
N GLU A 30 3.05 -9.76 -15.54
CA GLU A 30 2.29 -10.82 -14.87
C GLU A 30 0.82 -10.83 -15.30
N VAL A 31 0.20 -9.65 -15.43
CA VAL A 31 -1.19 -9.50 -15.86
C VAL A 31 -1.37 -9.89 -17.32
N GLU A 32 -0.49 -9.47 -18.23
CA GLU A 32 -0.52 -9.89 -19.64
C GLU A 32 -0.36 -11.40 -19.78
N ARG A 33 0.56 -12.01 -19.04
CA ARG A 33 0.72 -13.47 -19.00
C ARG A 33 -0.54 -14.17 -18.53
N ALA A 34 -1.19 -13.67 -17.48
CA ALA A 34 -2.44 -14.23 -16.96
C ALA A 34 -3.60 -14.10 -17.96
N LEU A 35 -3.66 -13.02 -18.74
CA LEU A 35 -4.62 -12.85 -19.82
C LEU A 35 -4.47 -13.96 -20.88
N VAL A 36 -3.25 -14.19 -21.37
CA VAL A 36 -2.99 -15.22 -22.38
C VAL A 36 -3.23 -16.63 -21.82
N TRP A 37 -2.84 -16.88 -20.55
CA TRP A 37 -3.19 -18.12 -19.85
C TRP A 37 -4.69 -18.39 -19.83
N ALA A 38 -5.51 -17.39 -19.48
CA ALA A 38 -6.97 -17.56 -19.44
C ALA A 38 -7.55 -17.81 -20.83
N HIS A 39 -7.05 -17.16 -21.88
CA HIS A 39 -7.41 -17.46 -23.25
C HIS A 39 -7.06 -18.89 -23.66
N GLN A 40 -5.91 -19.40 -23.18
CA GLN A 40 -5.51 -20.79 -23.39
C GLN A 40 -6.46 -21.75 -22.66
N GLN A 41 -6.85 -21.47 -21.42
CA GLN A 41 -7.83 -22.27 -20.67
C GLN A 41 -9.21 -22.32 -21.37
N MET A 42 -9.58 -21.26 -22.10
CA MET A 42 -10.81 -21.19 -22.88
C MET A 42 -10.67 -21.77 -24.31
N GLY A 43 -9.52 -22.35 -24.67
CA GLY A 43 -9.26 -22.92 -25.98
C GLY A 43 -9.11 -21.88 -27.12
N ARG A 44 -8.88 -20.61 -26.80
CA ARG A 44 -8.72 -19.51 -27.78
C ARG A 44 -7.27 -19.29 -28.20
N VAL A 45 -6.31 -19.74 -27.40
CA VAL A 45 -4.86 -19.69 -27.64
C VAL A 45 -4.33 -21.12 -27.48
N SER A 46 -3.36 -21.51 -28.30
CA SER A 46 -2.72 -22.82 -28.23
C SER A 46 -1.83 -22.94 -26.99
N ALA A 47 -1.55 -24.16 -26.54
CA ALA A 47 -0.60 -24.42 -25.45
C ALA A 47 0.83 -24.01 -25.85
N GLU A 48 1.17 -24.16 -27.11
CA GLU A 48 2.46 -23.79 -27.68
C GLU A 48 2.67 -22.26 -27.64
N ASP A 49 1.68 -21.48 -28.09
CA ASP A 49 1.74 -20.01 -28.03
C ASP A 49 1.81 -19.52 -26.59
N TYR A 50 0.99 -20.08 -25.67
CA TYR A 50 1.06 -19.72 -24.26
C TYR A 50 2.45 -20.02 -23.65
N ALA A 51 3.06 -21.15 -23.96
CA ALA A 51 4.38 -21.50 -23.46
C ALA A 51 5.47 -20.49 -23.89
N VAL A 52 5.33 -19.89 -25.07
CA VAL A 52 6.21 -18.78 -25.49
C VAL A 52 5.97 -17.55 -24.62
N ILE A 53 4.70 -17.14 -24.44
CA ILE A 53 4.35 -15.95 -23.64
C ILE A 53 4.77 -16.13 -22.18
N GLU A 54 4.54 -17.30 -21.58
CA GLU A 54 4.95 -17.60 -20.22
C GLU A 54 6.46 -17.38 -19.99
N LYS A 55 7.26 -17.79 -20.97
CA LYS A 55 8.72 -17.67 -20.93
C LYS A 55 9.22 -16.23 -21.10
N ILE A 56 8.56 -15.45 -21.97
CA ILE A 56 9.05 -14.11 -22.34
C ILE A 56 8.47 -13.00 -21.43
N ALA A 57 7.34 -13.23 -20.76
CA ALA A 57 6.67 -12.21 -19.95
C ALA A 57 7.39 -11.99 -18.60
N VAL A 58 8.69 -11.68 -18.67
CA VAL A 58 9.57 -11.40 -17.52
C VAL A 58 10.43 -10.16 -17.81
N PRO A 59 10.82 -9.38 -16.78
CA PRO A 59 11.57 -8.14 -16.96
C PRO A 59 12.93 -8.29 -17.66
N ASP A 60 13.57 -9.46 -17.54
CA ASP A 60 14.86 -9.75 -18.16
C ASP A 60 14.75 -9.91 -19.69
N VAL A 61 13.58 -10.24 -20.21
CA VAL A 61 13.32 -10.41 -21.65
C VAL A 61 12.62 -9.17 -22.21
N VAL A 62 11.49 -8.78 -21.61
CA VAL A 62 10.77 -7.54 -21.98
C VAL A 62 11.29 -6.43 -21.09
N THR A 63 12.39 -5.81 -21.51
CA THR A 63 13.10 -4.83 -20.68
C THR A 63 12.41 -3.46 -20.68
N LYS A 64 12.48 -2.74 -19.57
CA LYS A 64 11.99 -1.35 -19.49
C LYS A 64 12.66 -0.44 -20.49
N GLN A 65 13.94 -0.68 -20.80
CA GLN A 65 14.64 0.10 -21.82
C GLN A 65 13.95 -0.05 -23.17
N ARG A 66 13.63 -1.29 -23.60
CA ARG A 66 12.95 -1.51 -24.88
C ARG A 66 11.54 -0.90 -24.88
N VAL A 67 10.80 -1.06 -23.79
CA VAL A 67 9.48 -0.42 -23.63
C VAL A 67 9.59 1.10 -23.74
N SER A 68 10.56 1.75 -23.09
CA SER A 68 10.75 3.20 -23.15
C SER A 68 11.13 3.68 -24.56
N GLU A 69 11.93 2.93 -25.32
CA GLU A 69 12.25 3.22 -26.72
C GLU A 69 10.98 3.26 -27.59
N ILE A 70 10.13 2.25 -27.44
CA ILE A 70 8.84 2.16 -28.16
C ILE A 70 7.86 3.25 -27.69
N GLU A 71 7.82 3.54 -26.37
CA GLU A 71 6.96 4.58 -25.83
C GLU A 71 7.33 5.98 -26.35
N ALA A 72 8.61 6.26 -26.54
CA ALA A 72 9.07 7.53 -27.11
C ALA A 72 8.47 7.78 -28.51
N GLU A 73 8.20 6.72 -29.28
CA GLU A 73 7.57 6.79 -30.60
C GLU A 73 6.04 6.82 -30.51
N THR A 74 5.45 5.90 -29.69
CA THR A 74 4.01 5.67 -29.64
C THR A 74 3.27 6.64 -28.71
N ARG A 75 3.97 7.23 -27.75
CA ARG A 75 3.42 8.10 -26.68
C ARG A 75 2.32 7.42 -25.87
N HIS A 76 2.41 6.08 -25.71
CA HIS A 76 1.43 5.29 -25.01
C HIS A 76 2.11 4.10 -24.31
N ASP A 77 2.11 4.10 -22.97
CA ASP A 77 2.84 3.16 -22.12
C ASP A 77 2.45 1.68 -22.34
N ILE A 78 1.17 1.35 -22.24
CA ILE A 78 0.70 -0.04 -22.42
C ILE A 78 0.86 -0.52 -23.86
N MET A 79 0.65 0.35 -24.85
CA MET A 79 0.93 -0.01 -26.24
C MET A 79 2.41 -0.33 -26.44
N ALA A 80 3.31 0.41 -25.79
CA ALA A 80 4.74 0.14 -25.84
C ALA A 80 5.09 -1.20 -25.19
N LEU A 81 4.50 -1.51 -24.01
CA LEU A 81 4.68 -2.79 -23.34
C LEU A 81 4.23 -3.95 -24.22
N THR A 82 3.00 -3.89 -24.78
CA THR A 82 2.44 -4.95 -25.61
C THR A 82 3.23 -5.16 -26.91
N LYS A 83 3.73 -4.08 -27.53
CA LYS A 83 4.62 -4.20 -28.71
C LYS A 83 5.95 -4.86 -28.33
N ALA A 84 6.59 -4.47 -27.23
CA ALA A 84 7.82 -5.11 -26.78
C ALA A 84 7.62 -6.61 -26.47
N MET A 85 6.49 -6.98 -25.87
CA MET A 85 6.13 -8.37 -25.65
C MET A 85 5.91 -9.13 -26.97
N ALA A 86 5.17 -8.54 -27.92
CA ALA A 86 4.91 -9.16 -29.22
C ALA A 86 6.20 -9.34 -30.03
N GLU A 87 7.12 -8.37 -30.00
CA GLU A 87 8.47 -8.50 -30.61
C GLU A 87 9.24 -9.69 -30.02
N ALA A 88 9.23 -9.84 -28.68
CA ALA A 88 9.92 -10.92 -27.99
C ALA A 88 9.27 -12.30 -28.24
N ALA A 89 7.95 -12.33 -28.47
CA ALA A 89 7.17 -13.56 -28.71
C ALA A 89 7.24 -14.05 -30.17
N GLY A 90 7.65 -13.21 -31.12
CA GLY A 90 7.67 -13.58 -32.56
C GLY A 90 6.28 -13.96 -33.05
N ASP A 91 6.13 -15.16 -33.63
CA ASP A 91 4.87 -15.63 -34.22
C ASP A 91 3.73 -15.74 -33.16
N ALA A 92 4.05 -16.00 -31.89
CA ALA A 92 3.06 -16.03 -30.80
C ALA A 92 2.62 -14.62 -30.36
N GLY A 93 3.22 -13.55 -30.88
CA GLY A 93 2.90 -12.16 -30.49
C GLY A 93 1.48 -11.71 -30.78
N TRP A 94 0.75 -12.42 -31.64
CA TRP A 94 -0.65 -12.14 -31.98
C TRP A 94 -1.61 -12.25 -30.80
N CYS A 95 -1.30 -13.09 -29.80
CA CYS A 95 -2.16 -13.31 -28.64
C CYS A 95 -1.89 -12.35 -27.47
N VAL A 96 -0.84 -11.52 -27.56
CA VAL A 96 -0.57 -10.47 -26.56
C VAL A 96 -1.68 -9.44 -26.56
N HIS A 97 -2.18 -9.09 -25.37
CA HIS A 97 -3.23 -8.08 -25.18
C HIS A 97 -4.57 -8.40 -25.89
N LEU A 98 -4.84 -9.67 -26.16
CA LEU A 98 -5.99 -10.10 -26.96
C LEU A 98 -7.31 -9.67 -26.35
N GLY A 99 -8.01 -8.73 -27.02
CA GLY A 99 -9.31 -8.19 -26.61
C GLY A 99 -9.31 -7.35 -25.32
N ALA A 100 -8.13 -7.02 -24.78
CA ALA A 100 -7.99 -6.17 -23.60
C ALA A 100 -7.93 -4.68 -23.97
N THR A 101 -8.05 -3.84 -22.97
CA THR A 101 -7.74 -2.40 -23.02
C THR A 101 -6.65 -2.07 -21.99
N SER A 102 -5.98 -0.95 -22.16
CA SER A 102 -4.87 -0.54 -21.28
C SER A 102 -5.20 -0.64 -19.78
N ASN A 103 -6.41 -0.27 -19.38
CA ASN A 103 -6.79 -0.34 -17.97
C ASN A 103 -7.18 -1.74 -17.47
N ASP A 104 -7.40 -2.71 -18.33
CA ASP A 104 -7.46 -4.10 -17.92
C ASP A 104 -6.10 -4.51 -17.33
N ILE A 105 -5.01 -3.98 -17.88
CA ILE A 105 -3.65 -4.24 -17.40
C ILE A 105 -3.26 -3.33 -16.24
N VAL A 106 -3.44 -2.01 -16.39
CA VAL A 106 -3.01 -1.02 -15.39
C VAL A 106 -3.74 -1.21 -14.06
N ASP A 107 -5.08 -1.25 -14.06
CA ASP A 107 -5.85 -1.38 -12.82
C ASP A 107 -5.66 -2.74 -12.15
N THR A 108 -5.50 -3.82 -12.93
CA THR A 108 -5.23 -5.16 -12.38
C THR A 108 -3.81 -5.24 -11.81
N ALA A 109 -2.81 -4.61 -12.43
CA ALA A 109 -1.46 -4.48 -11.86
C ALA A 109 -1.47 -3.67 -10.56
N VAL A 110 -2.23 -2.57 -10.49
CA VAL A 110 -2.46 -1.83 -9.24
C VAL A 110 -3.16 -2.70 -8.19
N GLY A 111 -4.14 -3.52 -8.59
CA GLY A 111 -4.78 -4.52 -7.72
C GLY A 111 -3.76 -5.46 -7.07
N LEU A 112 -2.78 -5.95 -7.83
CA LEU A 112 -1.67 -6.77 -7.32
C LEU A 112 -0.78 -5.99 -6.36
N GLN A 113 -0.41 -4.75 -6.70
CA GLN A 113 0.39 -3.88 -5.81
C GLN A 113 -0.35 -3.58 -4.50
N LEU A 114 -1.66 -3.38 -4.53
CA LEU A 114 -2.50 -3.19 -3.34
C LEU A 114 -2.58 -4.46 -2.50
N ARG A 115 -2.77 -5.64 -3.11
CA ARG A 115 -2.75 -6.94 -2.44
C ARG A 115 -1.44 -7.12 -1.65
N ASP A 116 -0.32 -6.90 -2.31
CA ASP A 116 1.00 -7.07 -1.70
C ASP A 116 1.26 -6.02 -0.61
N SER A 117 0.81 -4.78 -0.83
CA SER A 117 0.88 -3.70 0.17
C SER A 117 0.04 -4.01 1.43
N ILE A 118 -1.15 -4.57 1.26
CA ILE A 118 -2.02 -4.99 2.37
C ILE A 118 -1.33 -6.07 3.22
N VAL A 119 -0.66 -7.03 2.61
CA VAL A 119 0.11 -8.07 3.32
C VAL A 119 1.19 -7.44 4.20
N LEU A 120 1.95 -6.48 3.67
CA LEU A 120 3.00 -5.80 4.44
C LEU A 120 2.43 -4.91 5.55
N LEU A 121 1.37 -4.14 5.28
CA LEU A 121 0.71 -3.30 6.28
C LEU A 121 0.10 -4.14 7.40
N ARG A 122 -0.53 -5.27 7.05
CA ARG A 122 -1.06 -6.22 8.03
C ARG A 122 0.03 -6.76 8.94
N LYS A 123 1.18 -7.14 8.37
CA LYS A 123 2.35 -7.62 9.13
C LYS A 123 2.86 -6.55 10.09
N ALA A 124 3.05 -5.31 9.61
CA ALA A 124 3.52 -4.21 10.45
C ALA A 124 2.54 -3.86 11.58
N LEU A 125 1.23 -3.91 11.30
CA LEU A 125 0.20 -3.71 12.31
C LEU A 125 0.17 -4.85 13.35
N CYS A 126 0.30 -6.10 12.93
CA CYS A 126 0.40 -7.25 13.84
C CYS A 126 1.63 -7.15 14.75
N ASP A 127 2.77 -6.71 14.23
CA ASP A 127 3.98 -6.46 15.05
C ASP A 127 3.72 -5.36 16.09
N LEU A 128 3.08 -4.26 15.69
CA LEU A 128 2.70 -3.18 16.62
C LEU A 128 1.71 -3.67 17.69
N ILE A 129 0.72 -4.47 17.31
CA ILE A 129 -0.25 -5.08 18.24
C ILE A 129 0.46 -5.95 19.27
N ALA A 130 1.37 -6.83 18.83
CA ALA A 130 2.14 -7.69 19.72
C ALA A 130 2.98 -6.88 20.73
N VAL A 131 3.72 -5.88 20.23
CA VAL A 131 4.50 -4.99 21.10
C VAL A 131 3.63 -4.22 22.08
N CYS A 132 2.45 -3.76 21.67
CA CYS A 132 1.53 -3.05 22.54
C CYS A 132 0.94 -3.98 23.62
N ALA A 133 0.67 -5.25 23.27
CA ALA A 133 0.23 -6.28 24.23
C ALA A 133 1.31 -6.57 25.28
N ASP A 134 2.58 -6.70 24.86
CA ASP A 134 3.73 -6.88 25.77
C ASP A 134 3.86 -5.71 26.75
N VAL A 135 3.67 -4.47 26.27
CA VAL A 135 3.68 -3.27 27.14
C VAL A 135 2.52 -3.30 28.12
N ALA A 136 1.32 -3.65 27.65
CA ALA A 136 0.13 -3.71 28.51
C ALA A 136 0.30 -4.74 29.64
N GLU A 137 0.86 -5.92 29.35
CA GLU A 137 1.11 -6.96 30.33
C GLU A 137 2.26 -6.60 31.27
N ARG A 138 3.39 -6.12 30.75
CA ARG A 138 4.55 -5.72 31.54
C ARG A 138 4.24 -4.60 32.55
N GLU A 139 3.44 -3.64 32.14
CA GLU A 139 3.09 -2.46 32.94
C GLU A 139 1.70 -2.55 33.61
N ARG A 140 1.11 -3.74 33.70
CA ARG A 140 -0.25 -3.93 34.23
C ARG A 140 -0.42 -3.41 35.65
N ASP A 141 0.63 -3.50 36.48
CA ASP A 141 0.64 -3.09 37.88
C ASP A 141 1.39 -1.76 38.12
N THR A 142 1.94 -1.13 37.06
CA THR A 142 2.65 0.16 37.17
C THR A 142 1.65 1.28 37.33
N VAL A 143 1.52 1.77 38.57
CA VAL A 143 0.58 2.83 38.95
C VAL A 143 1.04 4.17 38.39
N MET A 144 0.10 4.89 37.78
CA MET A 144 0.32 6.25 37.27
C MET A 144 -0.88 7.16 37.58
N LEU A 145 -0.68 8.47 37.40
CA LEU A 145 -1.75 9.43 37.52
C LEU A 145 -2.63 9.45 36.26
N GLY A 146 -3.92 9.12 36.41
CA GLY A 146 -4.93 9.39 35.39
C GLY A 146 -5.17 10.89 35.24
N ARG A 147 -5.31 11.37 34.01
CA ARG A 147 -5.56 12.80 33.72
C ARG A 147 -6.74 12.96 32.77
N THR A 148 -7.60 13.92 33.07
CA THR A 148 -8.62 14.45 32.17
C THR A 148 -8.44 15.95 32.04
N HIS A 149 -8.63 16.51 30.86
CA HIS A 149 -8.36 17.94 30.59
C HIS A 149 -6.94 18.38 30.97
N GLY A 150 -5.97 17.45 30.99
CA GLY A 150 -4.61 17.73 31.48
C GLY A 150 -4.50 17.87 33.01
N GLN A 151 -5.62 17.73 33.75
CA GLN A 151 -5.67 17.84 35.19
C GLN A 151 -5.59 16.47 35.87
N ALA A 152 -5.04 16.44 37.07
CA ALA A 152 -4.97 15.26 37.91
C ALA A 152 -6.40 14.70 38.20
N ALA A 153 -6.56 13.41 37.98
CA ALA A 153 -7.79 12.68 38.30
C ALA A 153 -7.49 11.56 39.31
N VAL A 154 -7.92 10.35 39.06
CA VAL A 154 -7.70 9.19 39.92
C VAL A 154 -6.54 8.33 39.44
N PRO A 155 -5.93 7.50 40.32
CA PRO A 155 -4.91 6.55 39.88
C PRO A 155 -5.43 5.57 38.83
N ILE A 156 -4.57 5.24 37.87
CA ILE A 156 -4.74 4.17 36.88
C ILE A 156 -3.43 3.37 36.81
N THR A 157 -3.35 2.39 35.91
CA THR A 157 -2.08 1.77 35.57
C THR A 157 -1.64 2.12 34.13
N PHE A 158 -0.33 2.09 33.88
CA PHE A 158 0.15 2.27 32.51
C PHE A 158 -0.29 1.10 31.61
N GLY A 159 -0.38 -0.11 32.16
CA GLY A 159 -0.92 -1.28 31.45
C GLY A 159 -2.35 -1.07 30.97
N LEU A 160 -3.24 -0.46 31.79
CA LEU A 160 -4.59 -0.09 31.33
C LEU A 160 -4.55 0.91 30.17
N LYS A 161 -3.69 1.92 30.23
CA LYS A 161 -3.49 2.87 29.13
C LYS A 161 -3.06 2.18 27.84
N ALA A 162 -2.10 1.25 27.94
CA ALA A 162 -1.63 0.47 26.79
C ALA A 162 -2.72 -0.51 26.28
N ALA A 163 -3.53 -1.10 27.15
CA ALA A 163 -4.64 -1.96 26.76
C ALA A 163 -5.71 -1.22 25.93
N VAL A 164 -5.95 0.07 26.23
CA VAL A 164 -6.86 0.90 25.40
C VAL A 164 -6.28 1.11 24.01
N TRP A 165 -4.98 1.33 23.88
CA TRP A 165 -4.30 1.43 22.57
C TRP A 165 -4.35 0.11 21.82
N LEU A 166 -4.09 -0.99 22.50
CA LEU A 166 -4.15 -2.35 21.95
C LEU A 166 -5.52 -2.67 21.34
N ASP A 167 -6.61 -2.36 22.07
CA ASP A 167 -7.97 -2.61 21.60
C ASP A 167 -8.30 -1.77 20.34
N GLU A 168 -7.81 -0.54 20.27
CA GLU A 168 -7.95 0.31 19.08
C GLU A 168 -7.18 -0.23 17.87
N LEU A 169 -5.93 -0.67 18.06
CA LEU A 169 -5.11 -1.27 17.01
C LEU A 169 -5.72 -2.57 16.50
N ARG A 170 -6.28 -3.41 17.39
CA ARG A 170 -7.00 -4.62 17.02
C ARG A 170 -8.19 -4.32 16.09
N ARG A 171 -8.96 -3.25 16.37
CA ARG A 171 -10.05 -2.84 15.46
C ARG A 171 -9.55 -2.40 14.08
N HIS A 172 -8.35 -1.82 13.98
CA HIS A 172 -7.76 -1.52 12.67
C HIS A 172 -7.39 -2.78 11.89
N LEU A 173 -6.93 -3.83 12.57
CA LEU A 173 -6.66 -5.11 11.93
C LEU A 173 -7.94 -5.74 11.37
N VAL A 174 -9.03 -5.77 12.16
CA VAL A 174 -10.33 -6.26 11.70
C VAL A 174 -10.81 -5.48 10.47
N ARG A 175 -10.75 -4.14 10.50
CA ARG A 175 -11.12 -3.30 9.35
C ARG A 175 -10.30 -3.61 8.10
N LEU A 176 -8.99 -3.85 8.23
CA LEU A 176 -8.13 -4.19 7.10
C LEU A 176 -8.52 -5.55 6.52
N ASP A 177 -8.71 -6.56 7.37
CA ASP A 177 -9.08 -7.90 6.95
C ASP A 177 -10.45 -7.92 6.23
N GLU A 178 -11.43 -7.17 6.73
CA GLU A 178 -12.75 -7.01 6.12
C GLU A 178 -12.73 -6.20 4.81
N ALA A 179 -11.86 -5.20 4.70
CA ALA A 179 -11.77 -4.33 3.53
C ALA A 179 -10.94 -4.96 2.39
N SER A 180 -9.96 -5.79 2.71
CA SER A 180 -8.99 -6.35 1.75
C SER A 180 -9.61 -6.97 0.50
N PRO A 181 -10.69 -7.80 0.57
CA PRO A 181 -11.33 -8.36 -0.62
C PRO A 181 -12.03 -7.32 -1.51
N ARG A 182 -12.41 -6.17 -0.94
CA ARG A 182 -13.01 -5.07 -1.70
C ARG A 182 -11.97 -4.18 -2.37
N ILE A 183 -10.76 -4.09 -1.80
CA ILE A 183 -9.66 -3.22 -2.26
C ILE A 183 -8.84 -3.90 -3.35
N ALA A 184 -8.37 -5.13 -3.10
CA ALA A 184 -7.50 -5.87 -4.00
C ALA A 184 -8.30 -6.56 -5.12
N VAL A 185 -8.73 -5.80 -6.11
CA VAL A 185 -9.51 -6.28 -7.25
C VAL A 185 -8.85 -5.87 -8.56
N GLY A 186 -9.17 -6.58 -9.64
CA GLY A 186 -8.80 -6.21 -11.00
C GLY A 186 -10.03 -6.15 -11.91
N LYS A 187 -9.83 -6.03 -13.23
CA LYS A 187 -10.90 -6.06 -14.22
C LYS A 187 -10.40 -6.51 -15.59
N PHE A 188 -11.30 -7.13 -16.40
CA PHE A 188 -11.03 -7.56 -17.78
C PHE A 188 -12.27 -7.48 -18.68
N LEU A 189 -13.07 -6.43 -18.52
CA LEU A 189 -14.28 -6.21 -19.33
C LEU A 189 -14.10 -5.12 -20.42
N GLY A 190 -12.85 -4.80 -20.78
CA GLY A 190 -12.52 -3.96 -21.91
C GLY A 190 -12.78 -2.47 -21.71
N ALA A 191 -12.88 -1.75 -22.82
CA ALA A 191 -12.80 -0.30 -22.91
C ALA A 191 -13.89 0.47 -22.14
N VAL A 192 -15.07 -0.11 -21.94
CA VAL A 192 -16.20 0.55 -21.23
C VAL A 192 -16.94 -0.43 -20.29
N GLY A 193 -16.32 -1.57 -19.96
CA GLY A 193 -16.86 -2.52 -18.99
C GLY A 193 -17.92 -3.51 -19.55
N THR A 194 -18.13 -3.53 -20.86
CA THR A 194 -19.14 -4.41 -21.48
C THR A 194 -18.65 -5.82 -21.80
N GLY A 195 -17.33 -6.00 -21.88
CA GLY A 195 -16.72 -7.27 -22.35
C GLY A 195 -16.91 -7.54 -23.84
N ALA A 196 -17.40 -6.58 -24.63
CA ALA A 196 -17.78 -6.80 -26.02
C ALA A 196 -16.65 -7.32 -26.91
N ALA A 197 -15.41 -6.86 -26.71
CA ALA A 197 -14.24 -7.33 -27.45
C ALA A 197 -13.88 -8.80 -27.14
N GLN A 198 -14.26 -9.29 -25.96
CA GLN A 198 -14.04 -10.68 -25.53
C GLN A 198 -15.17 -11.62 -25.98
N GLY A 199 -16.32 -11.07 -26.38
CA GLY A 199 -17.46 -11.82 -26.85
C GLY A 199 -18.10 -12.71 -25.79
N GLU A 200 -18.66 -13.83 -26.24
CA GLU A 200 -19.24 -14.82 -25.34
C GLU A 200 -18.19 -15.40 -24.38
N GLY A 201 -18.50 -15.45 -23.08
CA GLY A 201 -17.57 -15.89 -22.05
C GLY A 201 -16.68 -14.77 -21.47
N ALA A 202 -16.89 -13.47 -21.77
CA ALA A 202 -16.11 -12.36 -21.23
C ALA A 202 -16.04 -12.34 -19.70
N ARG A 203 -17.14 -12.64 -19.02
CA ARG A 203 -17.18 -12.73 -17.55
C ARG A 203 -16.39 -13.91 -17.00
N GLU A 204 -16.42 -15.04 -17.69
CA GLU A 204 -15.63 -16.21 -17.34
C GLU A 204 -14.15 -15.97 -17.53
N LEU A 205 -13.74 -15.31 -18.62
CA LEU A 205 -12.37 -14.88 -18.85
C LEU A 205 -11.89 -13.99 -17.69
N GLN A 206 -12.67 -12.97 -17.33
CA GLN A 206 -12.34 -12.10 -16.19
C GLN A 206 -12.18 -12.90 -14.89
N ARG A 207 -13.11 -13.82 -14.59
CA ARG A 207 -13.05 -14.65 -13.40
C ARG A 207 -11.77 -15.49 -13.36
N LEU A 208 -11.46 -16.19 -14.43
CA LEU A 208 -10.25 -17.01 -14.56
C LEU A 208 -8.98 -16.21 -14.31
N ILE A 209 -8.84 -15.03 -14.94
CA ILE A 209 -7.67 -14.18 -14.77
C ILE A 209 -7.54 -13.73 -13.32
N LEU A 210 -8.58 -13.17 -12.73
CA LEU A 210 -8.51 -12.55 -11.41
C LEU A 210 -8.33 -13.58 -10.30
N GLU A 211 -8.98 -14.75 -10.40
CA GLU A 211 -8.77 -15.86 -9.47
C GLU A 211 -7.33 -16.42 -9.58
N HIS A 212 -6.79 -16.56 -10.79
CA HIS A 212 -5.40 -16.97 -11.02
C HIS A 212 -4.40 -15.99 -10.38
N LEU A 213 -4.70 -14.70 -10.45
CA LEU A 213 -3.89 -13.64 -9.85
C LEU A 213 -4.14 -13.43 -8.34
N GLY A 214 -5.11 -14.16 -7.74
CA GLY A 214 -5.49 -14.00 -6.33
C GLY A 214 -6.13 -12.63 -6.04
N LEU A 215 -6.90 -12.10 -6.98
CA LEU A 215 -7.62 -10.84 -6.88
C LEU A 215 -9.13 -11.05 -6.80
N GLY A 216 -9.82 -10.10 -6.18
CA GLY A 216 -11.27 -10.06 -6.14
C GLY A 216 -11.87 -9.80 -7.55
N VAL A 217 -13.01 -10.45 -7.83
CA VAL A 217 -13.76 -10.30 -9.08
C VAL A 217 -14.92 -9.32 -8.87
N PRO A 218 -14.89 -8.12 -9.47
CA PRO A 218 -15.97 -7.15 -9.33
C PRO A 218 -17.21 -7.57 -10.13
N LEU A 219 -18.39 -7.24 -9.60
CA LEU A 219 -19.66 -7.52 -10.29
C LEU A 219 -19.84 -6.69 -11.56
N ALA A 220 -19.39 -5.45 -11.54
CA ALA A 220 -19.41 -4.51 -12.66
C ALA A 220 -18.27 -3.52 -12.56
N THR A 221 -17.78 -3.06 -13.69
CA THR A 221 -16.77 -1.99 -13.82
C THR A 221 -17.10 -1.14 -15.03
N THR A 222 -16.49 0.04 -15.10
CA THR A 222 -16.40 0.82 -16.34
C THR A 222 -15.11 0.44 -17.09
N GLN A 223 -14.41 1.39 -17.70
CA GLN A 223 -13.03 1.17 -18.17
C GLN A 223 -12.06 0.93 -17.01
N VAL A 224 -12.43 1.36 -15.82
CA VAL A 224 -11.65 1.29 -14.57
C VAL A 224 -12.43 0.58 -13.47
N VAL A 225 -11.74 0.07 -12.43
CA VAL A 225 -12.41 -0.34 -11.18
C VAL A 225 -12.93 0.90 -10.43
N GLY A 226 -14.01 0.76 -9.65
CA GLY A 226 -14.53 1.85 -8.82
C GLY A 226 -13.47 2.37 -7.84
N ARG A 227 -13.20 3.69 -7.85
CA ARG A 227 -12.15 4.32 -7.02
C ARG A 227 -12.55 4.45 -5.55
N ASP A 228 -13.81 4.21 -5.19
CA ASP A 228 -14.27 4.04 -3.81
C ASP A 228 -13.43 3.01 -3.04
N ARG A 229 -12.93 1.97 -3.71
CA ARG A 229 -12.02 0.95 -3.16
C ARG A 229 -10.68 1.53 -2.72
N TYR A 230 -10.15 2.47 -3.50
CA TYR A 230 -8.91 3.17 -3.18
C TYR A 230 -9.12 4.20 -2.08
N ILE A 231 -10.29 4.85 -2.05
CA ILE A 231 -10.70 5.70 -0.93
C ILE A 231 -10.75 4.89 0.36
N GLU A 232 -11.38 3.71 0.38
CA GLU A 232 -11.45 2.84 1.56
C GLU A 232 -10.04 2.49 2.07
N TYR A 233 -9.11 2.17 1.17
CA TYR A 233 -7.72 1.87 1.50
C TYR A 233 -6.99 3.07 2.11
N VAL A 234 -7.07 4.24 1.48
CA VAL A 234 -6.42 5.47 1.97
C VAL A 234 -7.02 5.94 3.30
N HIS A 235 -8.33 5.82 3.47
CA HIS A 235 -9.00 6.10 4.74
C HIS A 235 -8.56 5.18 5.86
N TRP A 236 -8.41 3.89 5.59
CA TRP A 236 -7.88 2.95 6.57
C TRP A 236 -6.49 3.35 7.03
N MET A 237 -5.59 3.70 6.09
CA MET A 237 -4.24 4.18 6.41
C MET A 237 -4.27 5.47 7.23
N GLY A 238 -5.10 6.43 6.84
CA GLY A 238 -5.25 7.70 7.55
C GLY A 238 -5.75 7.51 8.99
N ASN A 239 -6.72 6.64 9.20
CA ASN A 239 -7.25 6.31 10.52
C ASN A 239 -6.21 5.59 11.38
N THR A 240 -5.51 4.60 10.84
CA THR A 240 -4.45 3.86 11.53
C THR A 240 -3.28 4.78 11.92
N ALA A 241 -2.83 5.63 11.01
CA ALA A 241 -1.80 6.62 11.29
C ALA A 241 -2.24 7.65 12.37
N THR A 242 -3.54 7.96 12.44
CA THR A 242 -4.08 8.82 13.50
C THR A 242 -3.98 8.16 14.87
N SER A 243 -4.31 6.86 14.99
CA SER A 243 -4.15 6.12 16.23
C SER A 243 -2.68 6.02 16.66
N CYS A 244 -1.77 5.76 15.73
CA CYS A 244 -0.33 5.80 16.00
C CYS A 244 0.11 7.18 16.52
N GLN A 245 -0.31 8.25 15.86
CA GLN A 245 0.01 9.61 16.31
C GLN A 245 -0.57 9.91 17.69
N LYS A 246 -1.77 9.43 18.02
CA LYS A 246 -2.36 9.59 19.36
C LYS A 246 -1.49 8.92 20.42
N VAL A 247 -1.04 7.69 20.21
CA VAL A 247 -0.13 6.97 21.11
C VAL A 247 1.19 7.75 21.29
N LEU A 248 1.81 8.15 20.19
CA LEU A 248 3.07 8.89 20.21
C LEU A 248 2.95 10.27 20.84
N THR A 249 1.80 10.92 20.70
CA THR A 249 1.53 12.21 21.35
C THR A 249 1.41 12.05 22.86
N GLU A 250 0.76 10.99 23.33
CA GLU A 250 0.68 10.69 24.76
C GLU A 250 2.08 10.43 25.36
N ILE A 251 2.90 9.59 24.68
CA ILE A 251 4.29 9.34 25.13
C ILE A 251 5.09 10.64 25.20
N ARG A 252 4.97 11.53 24.20
CA ARG A 252 5.64 12.84 24.21
C ARG A 252 5.15 13.72 25.36
N ASN A 253 3.86 13.70 25.69
CA ASN A 253 3.31 14.44 26.82
C ASN A 253 3.83 13.90 28.14
N LEU A 254 3.89 12.59 28.33
CA LEU A 254 4.41 11.97 29.55
C LEU A 254 5.92 12.13 29.71
N GLN A 255 6.66 12.33 28.61
CA GLN A 255 8.12 12.58 28.63
C GLN A 255 8.50 14.03 28.97
N ARG A 256 7.54 14.95 29.04
CA ARG A 256 7.83 16.32 29.39
C ARG A 256 8.58 16.40 30.74
N SER A 257 9.54 17.32 30.86
CA SER A 257 10.45 17.41 32.01
C SER A 257 9.72 17.53 33.34
N GLU A 258 8.59 18.21 33.38
CA GLU A 258 7.75 18.42 34.56
C GLU A 258 6.78 17.24 34.85
N ILE A 259 6.65 16.27 33.97
CA ILE A 259 5.82 15.04 34.15
C ILE A 259 6.73 13.84 34.37
N ALA A 260 7.56 13.50 33.41
CA ALA A 260 8.58 12.45 33.45
C ALA A 260 8.06 11.08 33.96
N GLU A 261 6.86 10.69 33.51
CA GLU A 261 6.23 9.41 33.91
C GLU A 261 6.51 8.28 32.91
N ALA A 262 6.73 8.60 31.64
CA ALA A 262 7.10 7.64 30.60
C ALA A 262 7.78 8.39 29.44
N GLY A 263 8.56 7.70 28.61
CA GLY A 263 9.19 8.34 27.49
C GLY A 263 9.86 7.39 26.50
N GLU A 264 10.26 7.95 25.34
CA GLU A 264 11.00 7.25 24.30
C GLU A 264 12.37 6.82 24.85
N GLY A 265 12.75 5.59 24.57
CA GLY A 265 14.08 5.08 24.95
C GLY A 265 15.20 5.86 24.27
N PHE A 266 16.25 6.13 25.02
CA PHE A 266 17.41 6.89 24.56
C PHE A 266 18.69 6.08 24.71
N ASP A 267 19.36 5.76 23.59
CA ASP A 267 20.66 5.11 23.61
C ASP A 267 21.78 6.14 23.81
N VAL A 268 22.23 6.30 25.05
CA VAL A 268 23.29 7.27 25.42
C VAL A 268 24.61 7.03 24.67
N LYS A 269 24.86 5.82 24.15
CA LYS A 269 26.08 5.48 23.41
C LYS A 269 26.03 5.86 21.93
N LYS A 270 24.83 5.96 21.37
CA LYS A 270 24.62 6.13 19.92
C LYS A 270 23.82 7.37 19.54
N GLN A 271 23.12 7.99 20.50
CA GLN A 271 22.25 9.12 20.24
C GLN A 271 22.79 10.40 20.90
N VAL A 272 22.77 11.50 20.12
CA VAL A 272 23.04 12.84 20.62
C VAL A 272 21.71 13.57 20.74
N GLY A 273 21.27 13.85 21.97
CA GLY A 273 19.98 14.51 22.22
C GLY A 273 19.99 16.01 21.87
N SER A 274 21.14 16.65 21.97
CA SER A 274 21.37 18.06 21.63
C SER A 274 22.83 18.29 21.35
N SER A 275 23.15 19.16 20.40
CA SER A 275 24.54 19.58 20.12
C SER A 275 25.18 20.35 21.26
N THR A 276 24.39 20.93 22.16
CA THR A 276 24.84 21.84 23.24
C THR A 276 24.46 21.39 24.65
N MET A 277 23.46 20.51 24.80
CA MET A 277 22.89 20.12 26.11
C MET A 277 22.88 18.60 26.25
N ALA A 278 23.88 18.00 26.87
CA ALA A 278 24.06 16.54 26.98
C ALA A 278 22.91 15.83 27.73
N HIS A 279 22.23 16.53 28.64
CA HIS A 279 21.09 15.98 29.42
C HIS A 279 19.78 15.94 28.64
N LYS A 280 19.66 16.62 27.47
CA LYS A 280 18.41 16.75 26.73
C LYS A 280 18.14 15.52 25.91
N LYS A 281 17.06 14.77 26.24
CA LYS A 281 16.60 13.55 25.56
C LYS A 281 15.31 13.86 24.84
N ASN A 282 15.38 14.17 23.55
CA ASN A 282 14.20 14.50 22.75
C ASN A 282 13.48 13.24 22.25
N PRO A 283 12.13 13.21 22.20
CA PRO A 283 11.35 12.11 21.63
C PRO A 283 11.32 12.19 20.09
N ILE A 284 12.48 12.10 19.44
CA ILE A 284 12.66 12.40 18.01
C ILE A 284 11.95 11.41 17.09
N THR A 285 11.85 10.13 17.50
CA THR A 285 11.14 9.11 16.71
C THR A 285 9.64 9.37 16.75
N SER A 286 9.11 9.68 17.93
CA SER A 286 7.70 10.03 18.14
C SER A 286 7.31 11.30 17.39
N GLU A 287 8.17 12.32 17.37
CA GLU A 287 7.95 13.56 16.63
C GLU A 287 7.95 13.32 15.13
N ASN A 288 8.93 12.56 14.63
CA ASN A 288 9.05 12.22 13.22
C ASN A 288 7.82 11.43 12.72
N ALA A 289 7.44 10.35 13.41
CA ALA A 289 6.29 9.55 13.04
C ALA A 289 4.97 10.35 13.12
N SER A 290 4.82 11.25 14.10
CA SER A 290 3.68 12.17 14.17
C SER A 290 3.60 13.12 12.97
N GLY A 291 4.75 13.59 12.47
CA GLY A 291 4.82 14.38 11.24
C GLY A 291 4.39 13.59 10.01
N LEU A 292 4.89 12.34 9.86
CA LEU A 292 4.54 11.46 8.75
C LEU A 292 3.06 11.09 8.76
N ALA A 293 2.45 10.85 9.92
CA ALA A 293 1.02 10.58 10.05
C ALA A 293 0.14 11.72 9.49
N ARG A 294 0.60 12.98 9.57
CA ARG A 294 -0.09 14.12 8.94
C ARG A 294 -0.06 14.02 7.42
N ILE A 295 1.09 13.61 6.85
CA ILE A 295 1.22 13.41 5.40
C ILE A 295 0.33 12.25 4.93
N VAL A 296 0.28 11.12 5.64
CA VAL A 296 -0.63 10.01 5.30
C VAL A 296 -2.08 10.52 5.21
N ARG A 297 -2.54 11.30 6.19
CA ARG A 297 -3.90 11.86 6.16
C ARG A 297 -4.15 12.87 5.05
N SER A 298 -3.12 13.59 4.59
CA SER A 298 -3.30 14.57 3.52
C SER A 298 -3.67 13.93 2.18
N PHE A 299 -3.44 12.63 2.00
CA PHE A 299 -3.86 11.89 0.80
C PHE A 299 -5.34 11.52 0.78
N ILE A 300 -6.08 11.71 1.88
CA ILE A 300 -7.53 11.42 1.93
C ILE A 300 -8.30 12.31 0.95
N ALA A 301 -8.10 13.62 0.97
CA ALA A 301 -8.82 14.53 0.10
C ALA A 301 -8.59 14.24 -1.40
N PRO A 302 -7.36 14.15 -1.91
CA PRO A 302 -7.16 13.82 -3.32
C PRO A 302 -7.66 12.40 -3.69
N SER A 303 -7.73 11.45 -2.76
CA SER A 303 -8.32 10.14 -3.05
C SER A 303 -9.82 10.23 -3.34
N HIS A 304 -10.55 11.14 -2.69
CA HIS A 304 -11.95 11.41 -2.99
C HIS A 304 -12.12 12.06 -4.36
N GLU A 305 -11.31 13.07 -4.68
CA GLU A 305 -11.35 13.74 -5.98
C GLU A 305 -11.05 12.75 -7.13
N ASN A 306 -10.16 11.80 -6.93
CA ASN A 306 -9.84 10.77 -7.91
C ASN A 306 -11.00 9.81 -8.23
N ALA A 307 -12.05 9.77 -7.42
CA ALA A 307 -13.22 8.94 -7.68
C ALA A 307 -14.25 9.62 -8.60
N ILE A 308 -14.13 10.94 -8.79
CA ILE A 308 -15.05 11.74 -9.61
C ILE A 308 -14.50 11.78 -11.03
N LEU A 309 -14.90 10.81 -11.84
CA LEU A 309 -14.48 10.67 -13.24
C LEU A 309 -15.64 10.93 -14.18
N TRP A 310 -15.35 11.44 -15.38
CA TRP A 310 -16.35 11.61 -16.42
C TRP A 310 -16.67 10.29 -17.10
N HIS A 311 -17.96 9.99 -17.20
CA HIS A 311 -18.50 8.81 -17.88
C HIS A 311 -17.81 7.51 -17.43
N GLU A 312 -17.38 6.67 -18.35
CA GLU A 312 -16.71 5.40 -18.07
C GLU A 312 -15.24 5.57 -17.68
N ARG A 313 -14.61 6.72 -17.97
CA ARG A 313 -13.28 7.16 -17.53
C ARG A 313 -12.86 8.49 -18.16
N ASP A 314 -12.11 9.30 -17.42
CA ASP A 314 -11.15 10.29 -17.93
C ASP A 314 -9.76 10.07 -17.30
N LEU A 315 -8.83 11.03 -17.45
CA LEU A 315 -7.45 10.90 -16.92
C LEU A 315 -7.18 11.80 -15.70
N ALA A 316 -8.18 12.47 -15.15
CA ALA A 316 -7.97 13.43 -14.06
C ALA A 316 -7.37 12.80 -12.80
N ASN A 317 -7.68 11.53 -12.53
CA ASN A 317 -7.14 10.78 -11.39
C ASN A 317 -5.69 10.29 -11.58
N SER A 318 -5.29 10.03 -12.82
CA SER A 318 -4.10 9.20 -13.13
C SER A 318 -2.80 9.72 -12.51
N SER A 319 -2.55 11.03 -12.61
CA SER A 319 -1.34 11.62 -12.03
C SER A 319 -1.38 11.65 -10.50
N ALA A 320 -2.53 11.95 -9.90
CA ALA A 320 -2.69 12.02 -8.45
C ALA A 320 -2.62 10.64 -7.79
N GLU A 321 -3.18 9.58 -8.41
CA GLU A 321 -3.13 8.21 -7.88
C GLU A 321 -1.69 7.68 -7.74
N ARG A 322 -0.77 8.11 -8.58
CA ARG A 322 0.66 7.75 -8.48
C ARG A 322 1.28 8.20 -7.16
N PHE A 323 0.77 9.29 -6.56
CA PHE A 323 1.18 9.78 -5.24
C PHE A 323 0.33 9.19 -4.12
N THR A 324 -0.99 9.20 -4.25
CA THR A 324 -1.90 8.85 -3.16
C THR A 324 -1.74 7.42 -2.69
N LEU A 325 -1.61 6.45 -3.60
CA LEU A 325 -1.50 5.03 -3.23
C LEU A 325 -0.09 4.67 -2.75
N SER A 326 0.93 5.00 -3.54
CA SER A 326 2.31 4.59 -3.26
C SER A 326 2.87 5.26 -2.00
N HIS A 327 2.73 6.59 -1.89
CA HIS A 327 3.29 7.36 -0.78
C HIS A 327 2.53 7.10 0.52
N ALA A 328 1.19 7.05 0.47
CA ALA A 328 0.40 6.73 1.66
C ALA A 328 0.76 5.35 2.22
N SER A 329 0.91 4.33 1.37
CA SER A 329 1.28 2.98 1.77
C SER A 329 2.65 2.94 2.46
N ALA A 330 3.68 3.48 1.82
CA ALA A 330 5.05 3.47 2.35
C ALA A 330 5.18 4.29 3.64
N LEU A 331 4.49 5.42 3.74
CA LEU A 331 4.54 6.27 4.94
C LEU A 331 3.69 5.68 6.08
N CYS A 332 2.58 5.02 5.80
CA CYS A 332 1.77 4.35 6.81
C CYS A 332 2.56 3.20 7.47
N GLU A 333 3.24 2.37 6.69
CA GLU A 333 4.14 1.33 7.21
C GLU A 333 5.24 1.93 8.09
N ASP A 334 5.90 2.98 7.65
CA ASP A 334 6.96 3.65 8.42
C ASP A 334 6.44 4.22 9.75
N VAL A 335 5.20 4.75 9.78
CA VAL A 335 4.54 5.18 11.02
C VAL A 335 4.27 4.00 11.95
N LEU A 336 3.76 2.87 11.44
CA LEU A 336 3.53 1.66 12.22
C LEU A 336 4.84 1.13 12.82
N ALA A 337 5.88 0.98 12.00
CA ALA A 337 7.18 0.48 12.42
C ALA A 337 7.85 1.37 13.47
N LYS A 338 7.79 2.69 13.31
CA LYS A 338 8.32 3.66 14.28
C LYS A 338 7.53 3.64 15.58
N THR A 339 6.21 3.50 15.53
CA THR A 339 5.37 3.38 16.73
C THR A 339 5.73 2.11 17.51
N ALA A 340 5.87 0.97 16.82
CA ALA A 340 6.32 -0.27 17.44
C ALA A 340 7.72 -0.13 18.05
N LYS A 341 8.65 0.54 17.35
CA LYS A 341 10.00 0.82 17.87
C LYS A 341 9.97 1.65 19.15
N VAL A 342 9.16 2.70 19.20
CA VAL A 342 9.01 3.55 20.38
C VAL A 342 8.48 2.75 21.56
N LEU A 343 7.37 2.01 21.36
CA LEU A 343 6.76 1.18 22.42
C LEU A 343 7.69 0.08 22.93
N ARG A 344 8.48 -0.54 22.04
CA ARG A 344 9.44 -1.59 22.41
C ARG A 344 10.58 -1.08 23.29
N GLY A 345 11.03 0.13 23.04
CA GLY A 345 12.18 0.74 23.72
C GLY A 345 11.84 1.75 24.81
N MET A 346 10.56 2.04 25.06
CA MET A 346 10.14 3.05 26.02
C MET A 346 10.47 2.66 27.47
N TRP A 347 10.61 3.66 28.30
CA TRP A 347 10.62 3.54 29.76
C TRP A 347 9.30 4.07 30.35
N VAL A 348 8.92 3.51 31.48
CA VAL A 348 7.75 3.90 32.29
C VAL A 348 8.20 4.05 33.72
#